data_03c9ff02641b76f3f504207681194405
#
_entry.id   03c9ff02641b76f3f504207681194405
#
_cell.length_a   1.000
_cell.length_b   1.000
_cell.length_c   1.000
_cell.angle_alpha   90.00
_cell.angle_beta   90.00
_cell.angle_gamma   90.00
#
_symmetry.space_group_name_H-M   'P 1'
#
loop_
_entity.id
_entity.type
_entity.pdbx_description
1 polymer ?
#
loop_
_entity_poly.entity_id
_entity_poly.type
_entity_poly.pdbx_seq_one_letter_code
_entity_poly.pdbx_strand_id
1 'polypeptide(L)'
;MEVRQYLTENEHLLRKHSRMISAVNKALKENANYGRELDEFKKSNLAIMLENVSHAFDVRAKLTEAQGTQVGDIAKKNDYLNLISAVMPTLVAEDLVNVQPLKQKAGVVYYLKNVFDDNKGAIKKGDVISSFERVYVEDEKLTSAFNYSSETVESEAVVVTDGNSKLAWTPVVPGSVKLADGTVDDGAGHIGSATIDYETGVITGLSADTEASYEQDMYSAPIRVPRVRTIVTDITVTAKPRKLATAFSMDAAYDLQMTQNVDLQSIIAGAATDEIRSEIDGEILNDLANSGTTMTISWNQPVPFGISKFEHYESFYQTIVEGANKIYAKTRRITGNFVIVGENAANVLETHSKFKAAASLNEAGPHIAGTLNGKYLVVKNPYFDPDQFVIGYNGDTPWDGGYVYAPYMAITETQFIMGENFLGTQGYATSYAKKLLSSDFYVNGEITHITE
;
A
#
# COMPACT_ATOMS: atom_id res chain seq x y z
N MET A 1 -7.40 13.57 4.56
CA MET A 1 -7.06 13.96 5.95
C MET A 1 -5.60 14.35 5.97
N GLU A 2 -5.24 15.56 6.37
CA GLU A 2 -3.84 15.96 6.38
C GLU A 2 -3.07 15.12 7.40
N VAL A 3 -1.82 14.76 7.08
CA VAL A 3 -0.89 14.05 7.97
C VAL A 3 -0.88 14.65 9.38
N ARG A 4 -0.89 15.98 9.46
CA ARG A 4 -0.98 16.70 10.73
C ARG A 4 -2.25 16.40 11.51
N GLN A 5 -3.38 16.25 10.84
CA GLN A 5 -4.67 15.97 11.51
C GLN A 5 -4.66 14.58 12.14
N TYR A 6 -4.15 13.56 11.41
CA TYR A 6 -4.01 12.20 11.96
C TYR A 6 -3.11 12.16 13.18
N LEU A 7 -1.95 12.84 13.15
CA LEU A 7 -1.02 12.91 14.28
C LEU A 7 -1.64 13.68 15.45
N THR A 8 -2.37 14.78 15.19
CA THR A 8 -3.04 15.57 16.22
C THR A 8 -4.17 14.78 16.90
N GLU A 9 -4.96 14.02 16.15
CA GLU A 9 -6.02 13.18 16.72
C GLU A 9 -5.47 12.09 17.68
N ASN A 10 -4.27 11.59 17.42
CA ASN A 10 -3.64 10.54 18.23
C ASN A 10 -2.62 11.07 19.24
N GLU A 11 -2.42 12.39 19.34
CA GLU A 11 -1.43 12.98 20.25
C GLU A 11 -1.67 12.59 21.71
N HIS A 12 -2.91 12.50 22.14
CA HIS A 12 -3.24 12.07 23.50
C HIS A 12 -2.83 10.62 23.77
N LEU A 13 -2.93 9.71 22.78
CA LEU A 13 -2.47 8.32 22.89
C LEU A 13 -0.94 8.23 22.89
N LEU A 14 -0.28 9.03 22.06
CA LEU A 14 1.18 9.15 22.06
C LEU A 14 1.71 9.59 23.42
N ARG A 15 1.06 10.58 24.04
CA ARG A 15 1.42 11.04 25.39
C ARG A 15 1.16 9.95 26.45
N LYS A 16 0.02 9.26 26.38
CA LYS A 16 -0.36 8.19 27.31
C LYS A 16 0.65 7.04 27.30
N HIS A 17 1.09 6.61 26.11
CA HIS A 17 1.99 5.48 25.90
C HIS A 17 3.45 5.90 25.66
N SER A 18 3.81 7.18 25.85
CA SER A 18 5.13 7.75 25.52
C SER A 18 6.31 6.99 26.11
N ARG A 19 6.17 6.48 27.33
CA ARG A 19 7.20 5.73 28.04
C ARG A 19 7.53 4.42 27.36
N MET A 20 6.53 3.69 26.88
CA MET A 20 6.70 2.44 26.16
C MET A 20 7.25 2.69 24.76
N ILE A 21 6.67 3.64 24.03
CA ILE A 21 7.12 4.00 22.69
C ILE A 21 8.58 4.46 22.70
N SER A 22 8.99 5.23 23.70
CA SER A 22 10.40 5.65 23.84
C SER A 22 11.33 4.48 24.16
N ALA A 23 10.89 3.53 24.98
CA ALA A 23 11.66 2.33 25.29
C ALA A 23 11.83 1.44 24.03
N VAL A 24 10.77 1.27 23.25
CA VAL A 24 10.82 0.54 21.97
C VAL A 24 11.76 1.22 20.99
N ASN A 25 11.62 2.53 20.81
CA ASN A 25 12.48 3.29 19.91
C ASN A 25 13.97 3.21 20.30
N LYS A 26 14.24 3.22 21.62
CA LYS A 26 15.59 3.02 22.14
C LYS A 26 16.09 1.60 21.85
N ALA A 27 15.28 0.57 22.12
CA ALA A 27 15.63 -0.83 21.86
C ALA A 27 15.90 -1.09 20.36
N LEU A 28 15.10 -0.51 19.47
CA LEU A 28 15.28 -0.62 18.01
C LEU A 28 16.56 0.09 17.54
N LYS A 29 16.93 1.22 18.14
CA LYS A 29 18.19 1.91 17.84
C LYS A 29 19.42 1.13 18.33
N GLU A 30 19.32 0.53 19.50
CA GLU A 30 20.41 -0.24 20.12
C GLU A 30 20.55 -1.62 19.50
N ASN A 31 19.52 -2.13 18.84
CA ASN A 31 19.57 -3.40 18.17
C ASN A 31 20.37 -3.28 16.86
N ALA A 32 21.49 -3.98 16.76
CA ALA A 32 22.37 -3.99 15.61
C ALA A 32 21.65 -4.40 14.28
N ASN A 33 20.55 -5.13 14.41
CA ASN A 33 19.80 -5.66 13.26
C ASN A 33 18.87 -4.62 12.63
N TYR A 34 18.37 -3.67 13.39
CA TYR A 34 17.38 -2.73 12.89
C TYR A 34 17.95 -1.32 12.71
N GLY A 35 18.76 -0.79 13.64
CA GLY A 35 19.42 0.52 13.54
C GLY A 35 18.52 1.68 13.13
N ARG A 36 17.20 1.51 13.23
CA ARG A 36 16.18 2.43 12.73
C ARG A 36 15.46 3.11 13.88
N GLU A 37 15.07 4.35 13.65
CA GLU A 37 14.09 5.02 14.49
C GLU A 37 12.68 4.77 13.97
N LEU A 38 11.73 4.65 14.91
CA LEU A 38 10.32 4.65 14.54
C LEU A 38 9.94 6.02 14.00
N ASP A 39 9.39 6.04 12.80
CA ASP A 39 8.77 7.23 12.23
C ASP A 39 7.55 7.67 13.06
N GLU A 40 7.12 8.93 12.94
CA GLU A 40 5.99 9.48 13.69
C GLU A 40 4.69 8.71 13.44
N PHE A 41 4.48 8.22 12.21
CA PHE A 41 3.35 7.36 11.89
C PHE A 41 3.42 6.01 12.59
N LYS A 42 4.57 5.34 12.58
CA LYS A 42 4.76 4.06 13.27
C LYS A 42 4.56 4.21 14.77
N LYS A 43 5.02 5.32 15.36
CA LYS A 43 4.77 5.65 16.77
C LYS A 43 3.27 5.83 17.06
N SER A 44 2.55 6.53 16.18
CA SER A 44 1.10 6.73 16.31
C SER A 44 0.34 5.42 16.16
N ASN A 45 0.69 4.58 15.18
CA ASN A 45 0.09 3.27 14.96
C ASN A 45 0.31 2.35 16.17
N LEU A 46 1.52 2.32 16.71
CA LEU A 46 1.83 1.57 17.93
C LEU A 46 1.02 2.06 19.12
N ALA A 47 0.85 3.38 19.29
CA ALA A 47 0.03 3.96 20.36
C ALA A 47 -1.44 3.49 20.28
N ILE A 48 -2.02 3.43 19.08
CA ILE A 48 -3.40 2.94 18.86
C ILE A 48 -3.50 1.45 19.22
N MET A 49 -2.55 0.64 18.80
CA MET A 49 -2.54 -0.80 19.12
C MET A 49 -2.41 -1.05 20.62
N LEU A 50 -1.53 -0.31 21.31
CA LEU A 50 -1.39 -0.38 22.78
C LEU A 50 -2.68 0.03 23.48
N GLU A 51 -3.39 1.03 22.99
CA GLU A 51 -4.68 1.46 23.55
C GLU A 51 -5.75 0.40 23.36
N ASN A 52 -5.86 -0.21 22.17
CA ASN A 52 -6.83 -1.28 21.90
C ASN A 52 -6.66 -2.46 22.87
N VAL A 53 -5.41 -2.87 23.07
CA VAL A 53 -5.11 -3.97 24.00
C VAL A 53 -5.36 -3.54 25.45
N SER A 54 -4.95 -2.32 25.85
CA SER A 54 -5.27 -1.79 27.16
C SER A 54 -6.78 -1.80 27.45
N HIS A 55 -7.58 -1.35 26.47
CA HIS A 55 -9.03 -1.35 26.59
C HIS A 55 -9.60 -2.78 26.67
N ALA A 56 -9.09 -3.73 25.89
CA ALA A 56 -9.51 -5.11 25.94
C ALA A 56 -9.25 -5.74 27.33
N PHE A 57 -8.12 -5.40 27.99
CA PHE A 57 -7.84 -5.82 29.36
C PHE A 57 -8.76 -5.16 30.38
N ASP A 58 -9.06 -3.88 30.24
CA ASP A 58 -9.98 -3.18 31.14
C ASP A 58 -11.41 -3.75 31.05
N VAL A 59 -11.86 -4.12 29.85
CA VAL A 59 -13.15 -4.83 29.65
C VAL A 59 -13.12 -6.21 30.29
N ARG A 60 -12.02 -6.97 30.10
CA ARG A 60 -11.85 -8.30 30.69
C ARG A 60 -11.79 -8.23 32.22
N ALA A 61 -11.07 -7.28 32.79
CA ALA A 61 -11.02 -7.06 34.22
C ALA A 61 -12.43 -6.81 34.79
N LYS A 62 -13.24 -5.95 34.17
CA LYS A 62 -14.63 -5.71 34.58
C LYS A 62 -15.51 -6.97 34.52
N LEU A 63 -15.27 -7.88 33.58
CA LEU A 63 -15.97 -9.16 33.47
C LEU A 63 -15.53 -10.14 34.57
N THR A 64 -14.25 -10.07 34.98
CA THR A 64 -13.69 -10.93 36.04
C THR A 64 -13.90 -10.34 37.42
N GLU A 65 -14.06 -9.02 37.61
CA GLU A 65 -14.47 -8.41 38.86
C GLU A 65 -15.78 -8.95 39.41
N ALA A 66 -16.67 -9.40 38.53
CA ALA A 66 -17.87 -10.14 38.91
C ALA A 66 -17.59 -11.51 39.53
N GLN A 67 -16.36 -12.04 39.46
CA GLN A 67 -15.91 -13.33 39.98
C GLN A 67 -14.82 -13.27 41.04
N GLY A 68 -14.45 -12.08 41.53
CA GLY A 68 -13.42 -11.87 42.56
C GLY A 68 -12.04 -11.53 42.00
N THR A 69 -11.62 -10.30 42.23
CA THR A 69 -10.37 -9.71 41.68
C THR A 69 -9.13 -10.31 42.34
N GLN A 70 -8.15 -10.72 41.53
CA GLN A 70 -6.80 -11.04 42.01
C GLN A 70 -5.82 -9.93 41.62
N VAL A 71 -4.95 -9.54 42.57
CA VAL A 71 -3.94 -8.47 42.44
C VAL A 71 -2.91 -8.71 41.32
N GLY A 72 -2.85 -9.91 40.74
CA GLY A 72 -1.95 -10.30 39.68
C GLY A 72 -2.25 -9.70 38.27
N ASP A 73 -3.45 -9.14 38.05
CA ASP A 73 -3.87 -8.71 36.71
C ASP A 73 -3.20 -7.43 36.20
N ILE A 74 -2.76 -6.55 37.10
CA ILE A 74 -2.08 -5.29 36.72
C ILE A 74 -0.63 -5.55 36.25
N ALA A 75 0.08 -6.47 36.92
CA ALA A 75 1.42 -6.87 36.50
C ALA A 75 1.41 -7.50 35.13
N LYS A 76 0.46 -8.39 34.88
CA LYS A 76 0.26 -9.06 33.57
C LYS A 76 -0.04 -8.06 32.46
N LYS A 77 -0.84 -7.03 32.70
CA LYS A 77 -1.11 -5.98 31.69
C LYS A 77 0.16 -5.32 31.17
N ASN A 78 1.11 -5.04 32.06
CA ASN A 78 2.40 -4.45 31.67
C ASN A 78 3.27 -5.42 30.85
N ASP A 79 3.25 -6.71 31.18
CA ASP A 79 4.01 -7.73 30.47
C ASP A 79 3.48 -7.90 29.04
N TYR A 80 2.16 -7.89 28.84
CA TYR A 80 1.56 -7.92 27.51
C TYR A 80 1.86 -6.68 26.68
N LEU A 81 1.81 -5.50 27.28
CA LEU A 81 2.16 -4.27 26.60
C LEU A 81 3.64 -4.26 26.18
N ASN A 82 4.52 -4.86 27.00
CA ASN A 82 5.93 -5.02 26.65
C ASN A 82 6.11 -6.01 25.47
N LEU A 83 5.36 -7.12 25.46
CA LEU A 83 5.41 -8.10 24.38
C LEU A 83 4.97 -7.46 23.04
N ILE A 84 3.88 -6.72 23.03
CA ILE A 84 3.39 -6.02 21.84
C ILE A 84 4.43 -5.02 21.33
N SER A 85 5.02 -4.26 22.25
CA SER A 85 6.03 -3.28 21.91
C SER A 85 7.30 -3.90 21.34
N ALA A 86 7.58 -5.16 21.66
CA ALA A 86 8.74 -5.88 21.14
C ALA A 86 8.49 -6.47 19.74
N VAL A 87 7.26 -6.92 19.45
CA VAL A 87 6.96 -7.72 18.25
C VAL A 87 6.48 -6.89 17.07
N MET A 88 5.52 -6.00 17.32
CA MET A 88 4.87 -5.28 16.20
C MET A 88 5.86 -4.44 15.36
N PRO A 89 6.83 -3.72 15.95
CA PRO A 89 7.78 -2.95 15.15
C PRO A 89 8.80 -3.80 14.37
N THR A 90 8.84 -5.11 14.59
CA THR A 90 9.77 -6.02 13.90
C THR A 90 9.16 -6.72 12.70
N LEU A 91 7.86 -6.49 12.39
CA LEU A 91 7.22 -7.03 11.20
C LEU A 91 7.87 -6.44 9.94
N VAL A 92 8.32 -7.31 9.06
CA VAL A 92 8.91 -6.91 7.76
C VAL A 92 7.83 -6.32 6.84
N ALA A 93 6.62 -6.85 6.94
CA ALA A 93 5.48 -6.34 6.16
C ALA A 93 5.18 -4.86 6.43
N GLU A 94 5.45 -4.34 7.65
CA GLU A 94 5.23 -2.92 7.97
C GLU A 94 6.11 -1.94 7.15
N ASP A 95 7.21 -2.42 6.58
CA ASP A 95 8.07 -1.62 5.70
C ASP A 95 7.61 -1.68 4.23
N LEU A 96 6.81 -2.68 3.86
CA LEU A 96 6.43 -2.97 2.48
C LEU A 96 4.99 -2.60 2.15
N VAL A 97 4.13 -2.47 3.17
CA VAL A 97 2.71 -2.16 2.99
C VAL A 97 2.25 -1.03 3.92
N ASN A 98 1.16 -0.39 3.55
CA ASN A 98 0.57 0.64 4.40
C ASN A 98 -0.06 0.04 5.65
N VAL A 99 0.21 0.64 6.80
CA VAL A 99 -0.35 0.22 8.09
C VAL A 99 -1.39 1.23 8.54
N GLN A 100 -2.65 0.77 8.67
CA GLN A 100 -3.76 1.58 9.16
C GLN A 100 -4.48 0.84 10.31
N PRO A 101 -4.07 1.03 11.58
CA PRO A 101 -4.65 0.31 12.70
C PRO A 101 -6.12 0.65 12.89
N LEU A 102 -6.92 -0.37 13.17
CA LEU A 102 -8.36 -0.25 13.39
C LEU A 102 -8.65 0.05 14.87
N LYS A 103 -9.57 0.98 15.13
CA LYS A 103 -10.08 1.26 16.49
C LYS A 103 -11.17 0.29 16.93
N GLN A 104 -11.80 -0.42 15.98
CA GLN A 104 -12.86 -1.41 16.20
C GLN A 104 -12.65 -2.61 15.30
N LYS A 105 -13.26 -3.76 15.62
CA LYS A 105 -13.16 -5.00 14.84
C LYS A 105 -13.58 -4.85 13.38
N ALA A 106 -14.61 -4.07 13.11
CA ALA A 106 -14.99 -3.63 11.79
C ALA A 106 -14.63 -2.16 11.65
N GLY A 107 -13.88 -1.81 10.63
CA GLY A 107 -13.42 -0.45 10.41
C GLY A 107 -13.36 -0.10 8.94
N VAL A 108 -12.93 1.10 8.67
CA VAL A 108 -12.82 1.67 7.33
C VAL A 108 -11.37 2.04 7.08
N VAL A 109 -10.86 1.61 5.94
CA VAL A 109 -9.54 1.98 5.43
C VAL A 109 -9.74 3.05 4.38
N TYR A 110 -8.95 4.12 4.46
CA TYR A 110 -9.06 5.27 3.57
C TYR A 110 -7.92 5.30 2.56
N TYR A 111 -8.24 5.74 1.35
CA TYR A 111 -7.25 6.07 0.34
C TYR A 111 -7.69 7.29 -0.48
N LEU A 112 -6.71 8.02 -1.01
CA LEU A 112 -6.95 9.28 -1.72
C LEU A 112 -6.93 9.07 -3.23
N LYS A 113 -7.94 9.61 -3.92
CA LYS A 113 -7.97 9.71 -5.38
C LYS A 113 -8.11 11.16 -5.80
N ASN A 114 -7.32 11.57 -6.78
CA ASN A 114 -7.55 12.83 -7.48
C ASN A 114 -8.27 12.54 -8.78
N VAL A 115 -9.42 13.16 -8.96
CA VAL A 115 -10.29 12.92 -10.12
C VAL A 115 -10.64 14.23 -10.82
N PHE A 116 -10.95 14.15 -12.11
CA PHE A 116 -11.54 15.25 -12.83
C PHE A 116 -13.00 15.44 -12.39
N ASP A 117 -13.42 16.66 -12.15
CA ASP A 117 -14.79 17.00 -11.72
C ASP A 117 -15.68 17.45 -12.88
N ASP A 118 -15.09 17.65 -14.04
CA ASP A 118 -15.78 18.09 -15.25
C ASP A 118 -15.45 17.18 -16.43
N ASN A 119 -16.38 17.06 -17.37
CA ASN A 119 -16.14 16.45 -18.67
C ASN A 119 -15.46 17.48 -19.58
N LYS A 120 -14.34 17.14 -20.22
CA LYS A 120 -13.70 17.97 -21.23
C LYS A 120 -12.88 17.12 -22.19
N GLY A 121 -13.25 17.11 -23.46
CA GLY A 121 -12.62 16.27 -24.47
C GLY A 121 -12.77 14.77 -24.14
N ALA A 122 -11.67 14.02 -24.24
CA ALA A 122 -11.64 12.61 -23.91
C ALA A 122 -11.77 12.32 -22.39
N ILE A 123 -11.68 13.35 -21.55
CA ILE A 123 -11.72 13.22 -20.08
C ILE A 123 -13.15 13.26 -19.60
N LYS A 124 -13.56 12.27 -18.81
CA LYS A 124 -14.86 12.20 -18.17
C LYS A 124 -14.77 12.57 -16.70
N LYS A 125 -15.87 13.12 -16.20
CA LYS A 125 -16.02 13.36 -14.76
C LYS A 125 -15.86 12.06 -13.97
N GLY A 126 -14.95 12.07 -13.02
CA GLY A 126 -14.62 10.89 -12.22
C GLY A 126 -13.38 10.13 -12.69
N ASP A 127 -12.82 10.47 -13.85
CA ASP A 127 -11.58 9.88 -14.31
C ASP A 127 -10.44 10.25 -13.36
N VAL A 128 -9.57 9.27 -13.13
CA VAL A 128 -8.55 9.38 -12.10
C VAL A 128 -7.28 10.01 -12.66
N ILE A 129 -6.80 11.07 -12.01
CA ILE A 129 -5.59 11.81 -12.40
C ILE A 129 -4.34 11.18 -11.78
N SER A 130 -4.39 10.94 -10.47
CA SER A 130 -3.32 10.31 -9.73
C SER A 130 -3.91 9.54 -8.57
N SER A 131 -3.91 8.23 -8.64
CA SER A 131 -4.32 7.35 -7.55
C SER A 131 -3.94 5.91 -7.86
N PHE A 132 -4.36 5.04 -6.98
CA PHE A 132 -4.19 3.60 -7.06
C PHE A 132 -4.81 2.94 -8.31
N GLU A 133 -5.87 3.52 -8.85
CA GLU A 133 -6.59 2.98 -10.02
C GLU A 133 -6.62 4.05 -11.11
N ARG A 134 -5.66 4.02 -12.00
CA ARG A 134 -5.69 4.84 -13.19
C ARG A 134 -6.09 3.97 -14.37
N VAL A 135 -7.26 4.23 -14.92
CA VAL A 135 -7.65 3.63 -16.19
C VAL A 135 -6.85 4.33 -17.29
N TYR A 136 -5.97 3.60 -17.94
CA TYR A 136 -5.25 4.05 -19.12
C TYR A 136 -6.07 3.68 -20.35
N VAL A 137 -6.43 4.69 -21.14
CA VAL A 137 -6.99 4.50 -22.48
C VAL A 137 -5.87 4.83 -23.47
N GLU A 138 -5.53 3.91 -24.35
CA GLU A 138 -4.34 3.99 -25.22
C GLU A 138 -4.30 5.24 -26.11
N ASP A 139 -5.46 5.81 -26.47
CA ASP A 139 -5.58 6.95 -27.39
C ASP A 139 -5.77 8.30 -26.67
N GLU A 140 -5.73 8.35 -25.34
CA GLU A 140 -5.95 9.60 -24.61
C GLU A 140 -4.69 10.45 -24.50
N LYS A 141 -4.72 11.63 -25.07
CA LYS A 141 -3.73 12.67 -24.79
C LYS A 141 -3.90 13.17 -23.37
N LEU A 142 -2.85 13.04 -22.59
CA LEU A 142 -2.75 13.27 -21.14
C LEU A 142 -3.19 14.64 -20.64
N THR A 143 -3.43 15.59 -21.53
CA THR A 143 -3.48 17.01 -21.19
C THR A 143 -4.66 17.75 -21.78
N SER A 144 -5.69 17.05 -22.28
CA SER A 144 -6.82 17.74 -22.89
C SER A 144 -7.53 18.72 -21.94
N ALA A 145 -7.47 18.48 -20.61
CA ALA A 145 -7.99 19.42 -19.62
C ALA A 145 -7.13 20.67 -19.45
N PHE A 146 -5.83 20.58 -19.74
CA PHE A 146 -4.84 21.67 -19.55
C PHE A 146 -4.21 22.13 -20.86
N ASN A 147 -4.50 21.44 -21.97
CA ASN A 147 -3.94 21.78 -23.26
C ASN A 147 -4.85 22.78 -23.98
N TYR A 148 -4.39 24.00 -24.10
CA TYR A 148 -5.08 25.08 -24.80
C TYR A 148 -4.37 25.48 -26.10
N SER A 149 -3.37 24.71 -26.50
CA SER A 149 -2.53 25.09 -27.64
C SER A 149 -2.71 24.20 -28.83
N SER A 150 -3.82 23.82 -29.30
CA SER A 150 -3.94 23.23 -30.64
C SER A 150 -4.65 21.91 -30.86
N GLU A 151 -5.36 21.33 -29.92
CA GLU A 151 -6.06 20.11 -30.25
C GLU A 151 -7.52 20.12 -29.82
N THR A 152 -8.33 19.67 -30.77
CA THR A 152 -9.77 19.57 -30.69
C THR A 152 -10.23 19.00 -29.36
N VAL A 153 -10.91 19.80 -28.57
CA VAL A 153 -11.66 19.32 -27.43
C VAL A 153 -12.96 18.78 -27.99
N GLU A 154 -13.11 17.47 -28.06
CA GLU A 154 -14.40 16.89 -28.35
C GLU A 154 -15.36 17.28 -27.25
N SER A 155 -16.38 18.03 -27.60
CA SER A 155 -17.43 18.37 -26.70
C SER A 155 -18.53 17.32 -26.76
N GLU A 156 -19.31 17.24 -25.67
CA GLU A 156 -20.54 16.46 -25.64
C GLU A 156 -21.39 16.74 -26.87
N ALA A 157 -22.14 15.70 -27.31
CA ALA A 157 -23.11 15.86 -28.39
C ALA A 157 -23.95 17.12 -28.15
N VAL A 158 -23.92 17.99 -29.12
CA VAL A 158 -24.68 19.24 -29.06
C VAL A 158 -26.13 18.91 -29.41
N VAL A 159 -26.98 18.80 -28.40
CA VAL A 159 -28.39 18.55 -28.59
C VAL A 159 -29.04 19.84 -29.05
N VAL A 160 -29.56 19.83 -30.28
CA VAL A 160 -30.33 20.95 -30.83
C VAL A 160 -31.73 20.92 -30.27
N THR A 161 -32.04 21.88 -29.40
CA THR A 161 -33.39 22.15 -28.94
C THR A 161 -33.83 23.47 -29.56
N ASP A 162 -34.89 23.45 -30.40
CA ASP A 162 -35.42 24.63 -31.07
C ASP A 162 -34.44 25.38 -32.01
N GLY A 163 -33.50 24.66 -32.63
CA GLY A 163 -32.53 25.23 -33.55
C GLY A 163 -31.34 25.96 -32.89
N ASN A 164 -31.29 25.99 -31.57
CA ASN A 164 -30.19 26.61 -30.83
C ASN A 164 -29.47 25.59 -29.96
N SER A 165 -28.13 25.66 -29.98
CA SER A 165 -27.28 24.79 -29.20
C SER A 165 -26.22 25.61 -28.49
N LYS A 166 -25.78 25.16 -27.32
CA LYS A 166 -24.78 25.85 -26.54
C LYS A 166 -23.58 24.93 -26.24
N LEU A 167 -22.39 25.39 -26.61
CA LEU A 167 -21.15 24.71 -26.26
C LEU A 167 -20.87 24.83 -24.75
N ALA A 168 -20.38 23.75 -24.17
CA ALA A 168 -20.19 23.65 -22.72
C ALA A 168 -19.00 24.47 -22.20
N TRP A 169 -17.97 24.67 -23.04
CA TRP A 169 -16.72 25.32 -22.69
C TRP A 169 -16.54 26.61 -23.49
N THR A 170 -16.71 27.73 -22.84
CA THR A 170 -16.69 29.07 -23.45
C THR A 170 -15.74 30.00 -22.69
N PRO A 171 -15.17 31.04 -23.33
CA PRO A 171 -15.31 31.39 -24.76
C PRO A 171 -14.64 30.40 -25.71
N VAL A 172 -15.01 30.46 -26.97
CA VAL A 172 -14.53 29.57 -28.03
C VAL A 172 -13.53 30.31 -28.92
N VAL A 173 -12.45 29.66 -29.36
CA VAL A 173 -11.51 30.24 -30.29
C VAL A 173 -12.16 30.35 -31.68
N PRO A 174 -12.22 31.53 -32.29
CA PRO A 174 -12.78 31.73 -33.63
C PRO A 174 -12.05 30.86 -34.68
N GLY A 175 -12.81 30.19 -35.55
CA GLY A 175 -12.26 29.29 -36.57
C GLY A 175 -11.89 27.89 -36.08
N SER A 176 -12.12 27.57 -34.80
CA SER A 176 -11.78 26.27 -34.23
C SER A 176 -12.92 25.22 -34.25
N VAL A 177 -14.15 25.68 -34.45
CA VAL A 177 -15.31 24.78 -34.37
C VAL A 177 -15.45 23.97 -35.63
N LYS A 178 -15.51 22.63 -35.44
CA LYS A 178 -15.67 21.66 -36.49
C LYS A 178 -16.81 20.71 -36.14
N LEU A 179 -17.81 20.61 -37.00
CA LEU A 179 -18.93 19.70 -36.85
C LEU A 179 -18.57 18.29 -37.33
N ALA A 180 -19.30 17.29 -36.89
CA ALA A 180 -19.09 15.88 -37.25
C ALA A 180 -19.28 15.62 -38.76
N ASP A 181 -20.06 16.46 -39.46
CA ASP A 181 -20.21 16.42 -40.92
C ASP A 181 -19.02 16.96 -41.69
N GLY A 182 -18.00 17.49 -40.99
CA GLY A 182 -16.81 18.08 -41.57
C GLY A 182 -16.91 19.59 -41.85
N THR A 183 -18.03 20.24 -41.58
CA THR A 183 -18.21 21.69 -41.72
C THR A 183 -17.36 22.38 -40.67
N VAL A 184 -16.55 23.36 -41.12
CA VAL A 184 -15.63 24.14 -40.27
C VAL A 184 -16.14 25.57 -40.16
N ASP A 185 -15.97 26.18 -39.01
CA ASP A 185 -16.21 27.58 -38.74
C ASP A 185 -15.27 28.48 -39.56
N ASP A 186 -15.83 29.58 -40.10
CA ASP A 186 -15.07 30.55 -40.93
C ASP A 186 -14.27 31.57 -40.12
N GLY A 187 -14.34 31.53 -38.80
CA GLY A 187 -13.71 32.52 -37.90
C GLY A 187 -14.44 33.88 -37.84
N ALA A 188 -15.48 34.06 -38.63
CA ALA A 188 -16.30 35.28 -38.69
C ALA A 188 -17.71 35.11 -38.06
N GLY A 189 -17.95 33.93 -37.45
CA GLY A 189 -19.19 33.63 -36.77
C GLY A 189 -20.19 32.78 -37.57
N HIS A 190 -19.72 32.12 -38.65
CA HIS A 190 -20.58 31.25 -39.49
C HIS A 190 -20.02 29.82 -39.53
N ILE A 191 -20.87 28.84 -39.36
CA ILE A 191 -20.56 27.42 -39.51
C ILE A 191 -21.53 26.84 -40.56
N GLY A 192 -21.12 26.87 -41.81
CA GLY A 192 -22.00 26.55 -42.94
C GLY A 192 -23.18 27.49 -43.03
N SER A 193 -24.40 27.00 -42.80
CA SER A 193 -25.64 27.79 -42.71
C SER A 193 -26.00 28.27 -41.30
N ALA A 194 -25.29 27.82 -40.28
CA ALA A 194 -25.47 28.19 -38.87
C ALA A 194 -24.59 29.37 -38.48
N THR A 195 -24.94 30.06 -37.40
CA THR A 195 -24.12 31.13 -36.82
C THR A 195 -23.69 30.78 -35.39
N ILE A 196 -22.49 31.20 -35.02
CA ILE A 196 -21.92 31.00 -33.68
C ILE A 196 -21.58 32.33 -33.02
N ASP A 197 -21.87 32.42 -31.75
CA ASP A 197 -21.37 33.46 -30.84
C ASP A 197 -20.23 32.87 -30.01
N TYR A 198 -19.01 33.32 -30.22
CA TYR A 198 -17.80 32.78 -29.58
C TYR A 198 -17.71 33.05 -28.09
N GLU A 199 -18.32 34.15 -27.60
CA GLU A 199 -18.32 34.47 -26.16
C GLU A 199 -19.22 33.54 -25.38
N THR A 200 -20.46 33.35 -25.87
CA THR A 200 -21.46 32.55 -25.19
C THR A 200 -21.48 31.09 -25.61
N GLY A 201 -20.83 30.75 -26.73
CA GLY A 201 -20.81 29.41 -27.32
C GLY A 201 -22.14 28.97 -27.92
N VAL A 202 -23.06 29.90 -28.17
CA VAL A 202 -24.38 29.60 -28.75
C VAL A 202 -24.25 29.44 -30.26
N ILE A 203 -24.72 28.31 -30.78
CA ILE A 203 -24.82 28.04 -32.22
C ILE A 203 -26.30 28.05 -32.58
N THR A 204 -26.65 28.83 -33.59
CA THR A 204 -28.03 29.04 -34.04
C THR A 204 -28.17 28.58 -35.47
N GLY A 205 -29.25 27.89 -35.80
CA GLY A 205 -29.55 27.49 -37.17
C GLY A 205 -29.01 26.15 -37.59
N LEU A 206 -28.60 25.28 -36.65
CA LEU A 206 -28.29 23.86 -36.94
C LEU A 206 -29.59 23.13 -37.32
N SER A 207 -29.48 22.26 -38.35
CA SER A 207 -30.61 21.54 -38.90
C SER A 207 -30.84 20.16 -38.25
N ALA A 208 -29.91 19.66 -37.51
CA ALA A 208 -29.93 18.36 -36.83
C ALA A 208 -28.96 18.32 -35.65
N ASP A 209 -29.17 17.37 -34.77
CA ASP A 209 -28.22 17.05 -33.71
C ASP A 209 -26.89 16.64 -34.31
N THR A 210 -25.81 17.27 -33.86
CA THR A 210 -24.46 17.00 -34.34
C THR A 210 -23.46 17.12 -33.21
N GLU A 211 -22.32 16.44 -33.33
CA GLU A 211 -21.17 16.62 -32.44
C GLU A 211 -20.28 17.72 -32.97
N ALA A 212 -19.76 18.53 -32.08
CA ALA A 212 -18.82 19.59 -32.42
C ALA A 212 -17.51 19.42 -31.64
N SER A 213 -16.40 19.52 -32.35
CA SER A 213 -15.07 19.66 -31.76
C SER A 213 -14.63 21.13 -31.87
N TYR A 214 -14.03 21.67 -30.81
CA TYR A 214 -13.64 23.08 -30.76
C TYR A 214 -12.55 23.33 -29.71
N GLU A 215 -11.90 24.48 -29.79
CA GLU A 215 -10.93 24.94 -28.80
C GLU A 215 -11.53 26.00 -27.90
N GLN A 216 -11.31 25.87 -26.58
CA GLN A 216 -11.69 26.89 -25.63
C GLN A 216 -10.61 27.97 -25.57
N ASP A 217 -11.02 29.24 -25.67
CA ASP A 217 -10.11 30.36 -25.44
C ASP A 217 -9.86 30.56 -23.94
N MET A 218 -8.65 30.18 -23.51
CA MET A 218 -8.19 30.35 -22.13
C MET A 218 -7.51 31.69 -21.87
N TYR A 219 -7.23 32.50 -22.91
CA TYR A 219 -6.65 33.83 -22.77
C TYR A 219 -7.72 34.89 -22.45
N SER A 220 -8.89 34.74 -23.02
CA SER A 220 -10.05 35.51 -22.62
C SER A 220 -10.54 35.04 -21.28
N ALA A 221 -11.37 35.80 -20.58
CA ALA A 221 -11.88 35.38 -19.27
C ALA A 221 -12.82 34.15 -19.42
N PRO A 222 -12.32 32.93 -19.18
CA PRO A 222 -13.11 31.73 -19.38
C PRO A 222 -14.27 31.69 -18.37
N ILE A 223 -15.48 31.40 -18.84
CA ILE A 223 -16.66 31.25 -17.98
C ILE A 223 -16.57 29.99 -17.14
N ARG A 224 -15.94 28.96 -17.71
CA ARG A 224 -15.75 27.66 -17.05
C ARG A 224 -14.31 27.19 -17.17
N VAL A 225 -13.71 26.80 -16.05
CA VAL A 225 -12.35 26.23 -15.98
C VAL A 225 -12.47 24.78 -15.52
N PRO A 226 -11.77 23.82 -16.16
CA PRO A 226 -11.80 22.43 -15.73
C PRO A 226 -11.28 22.29 -14.29
N ARG A 227 -11.97 21.49 -13.50
CA ARG A 227 -11.69 21.32 -12.07
C ARG A 227 -11.18 19.94 -11.76
N VAL A 228 -10.27 19.91 -10.80
CA VAL A 228 -9.76 18.68 -10.20
C VAL A 228 -10.27 18.61 -8.77
N ARG A 229 -10.71 17.44 -8.34
CA ARG A 229 -11.19 17.21 -6.99
C ARG A 229 -10.48 16.02 -6.38
N THR A 230 -10.03 16.17 -5.13
CA THR A 230 -9.54 15.04 -4.32
C THR A 230 -10.73 14.36 -3.66
N ILE A 231 -10.87 13.07 -3.88
CA ILE A 231 -11.89 12.22 -3.26
C ILE A 231 -11.21 11.30 -2.27
N VAL A 232 -11.76 11.22 -1.07
CA VAL A 232 -11.41 10.19 -0.09
C VAL A 232 -12.34 9.02 -0.34
N THR A 233 -11.78 7.90 -0.76
CA THR A 233 -12.54 6.65 -0.92
C THR A 233 -12.30 5.79 0.30
N ASP A 234 -13.34 5.12 0.75
CA ASP A 234 -13.34 4.26 1.93
C ASP A 234 -13.68 2.83 1.54
N ILE A 235 -12.96 1.90 2.16
CA ILE A 235 -13.22 0.45 2.04
C ILE A 235 -13.43 -0.11 3.44
N THR A 236 -14.57 -0.78 3.65
CA THR A 236 -14.83 -1.47 4.90
C THR A 236 -14.02 -2.76 4.98
N VAL A 237 -13.36 -2.95 6.12
CA VAL A 237 -12.58 -4.15 6.42
C VAL A 237 -12.97 -4.69 7.80
N THR A 238 -12.89 -6.01 7.96
CA THR A 238 -13.19 -6.68 9.23
C THR A 238 -11.99 -7.49 9.68
N ALA A 239 -11.51 -7.24 10.89
CA ALA A 239 -10.40 -7.98 11.48
C ALA A 239 -10.80 -9.42 11.77
N LYS A 240 -9.98 -10.36 11.32
CA LYS A 240 -10.13 -11.79 11.55
C LYS A 240 -9.14 -12.25 12.62
N PRO A 241 -9.56 -13.08 13.59
CA PRO A 241 -8.66 -13.58 14.61
C PRO A 241 -7.77 -14.70 14.06
N ARG A 242 -6.50 -14.71 14.50
CA ARG A 242 -5.54 -15.80 14.38
C ARG A 242 -5.22 -16.29 15.78
N LYS A 243 -5.11 -17.58 15.95
CA LYS A 243 -4.90 -18.20 17.27
C LYS A 243 -3.92 -19.34 17.16
N LEU A 244 -2.95 -19.36 18.06
CA LEU A 244 -1.98 -20.43 18.24
C LEU A 244 -2.02 -20.90 19.69
N ALA A 245 -1.90 -22.18 19.93
CA ALA A 245 -1.78 -22.74 21.28
C ALA A 245 -0.49 -23.54 21.38
N THR A 246 0.22 -23.36 22.47
CA THR A 246 1.43 -24.11 22.83
C THR A 246 1.16 -24.99 24.04
N ALA A 247 1.85 -26.13 24.09
CA ALA A 247 1.78 -27.04 25.21
C ALA A 247 3.17 -27.52 25.63
N PHE A 248 3.43 -27.64 26.90
CA PHE A 248 4.69 -28.17 27.43
C PHE A 248 4.46 -28.96 28.74
N SER A 249 5.38 -29.90 29.02
CA SER A 249 5.32 -30.68 30.25
C SER A 249 5.95 -29.95 31.43
N MET A 250 5.39 -30.15 32.60
CA MET A 250 5.90 -29.56 33.82
C MET A 250 7.28 -30.09 34.18
N ASP A 251 7.53 -31.39 33.93
CA ASP A 251 8.80 -32.03 34.21
C ASP A 251 9.94 -31.35 33.40
N ALA A 252 9.70 -31.08 32.11
CA ALA A 252 10.67 -30.37 31.27
C ALA A 252 10.92 -28.94 31.78
N ALA A 253 9.91 -28.27 32.32
CA ALA A 253 10.08 -26.93 32.89
C ALA A 253 10.94 -26.98 34.17
N TYR A 254 10.72 -27.95 35.05
CA TYR A 254 11.54 -28.15 36.25
C TYR A 254 12.99 -28.49 35.90
N ASP A 255 13.21 -29.42 35.00
CA ASP A 255 14.56 -29.84 34.59
C ASP A 255 15.39 -28.69 34.00
N LEU A 256 14.78 -27.89 33.14
CA LEU A 256 15.45 -26.71 32.54
C LEU A 256 15.74 -25.63 33.60
N GLN A 257 14.81 -25.39 34.52
CA GLN A 257 15.01 -24.41 35.57
C GLN A 257 16.11 -24.84 36.54
N MET A 258 16.14 -26.13 36.93
CA MET A 258 17.15 -26.64 37.85
C MET A 258 18.54 -26.82 37.23
N THR A 259 18.61 -27.19 35.93
CA THR A 259 19.90 -27.44 35.28
C THR A 259 20.52 -26.20 34.65
N GLN A 260 19.71 -25.33 34.05
CA GLN A 260 20.18 -24.21 33.26
C GLN A 260 19.72 -22.84 33.80
N ASN A 261 18.89 -22.83 34.84
CA ASN A 261 18.26 -21.61 35.38
C ASN A 261 17.53 -20.78 34.31
N VAL A 262 16.86 -21.49 33.38
CA VAL A 262 16.11 -20.90 32.26
C VAL A 262 14.64 -21.13 32.47
N ASP A 263 13.84 -20.10 32.26
CA ASP A 263 12.37 -20.20 32.31
C ASP A 263 11.84 -20.69 30.93
N LEU A 264 11.34 -21.92 30.92
CA LEU A 264 10.77 -22.54 29.72
C LEU A 264 9.55 -21.75 29.17
N GLN A 265 8.77 -21.16 30.05
CA GLN A 265 7.59 -20.38 29.64
C GLN A 265 7.98 -19.18 28.79
N SER A 266 9.07 -18.49 29.15
CA SER A 266 9.56 -17.34 28.40
C SER A 266 10.10 -17.74 27.02
N ILE A 267 10.78 -18.88 26.90
CA ILE A 267 11.28 -19.41 25.63
C ILE A 267 10.11 -19.75 24.70
N ILE A 268 9.10 -20.44 25.22
CA ILE A 268 7.92 -20.85 24.43
C ILE A 268 7.11 -19.63 24.00
N ALA A 269 6.97 -18.62 24.86
CA ALA A 269 6.32 -17.37 24.52
C ALA A 269 7.06 -16.65 23.37
N GLY A 270 8.38 -16.59 23.43
CA GLY A 270 9.22 -16.06 22.35
C GLY A 270 9.00 -16.83 21.03
N ALA A 271 9.14 -18.15 21.06
CA ALA A 271 8.96 -19.00 19.87
C ALA A 271 7.54 -18.88 19.25
N ALA A 272 6.49 -18.87 20.07
CA ALA A 272 5.13 -18.70 19.59
C ALA A 272 4.88 -17.34 18.96
N THR A 273 5.52 -16.31 19.49
CA THR A 273 5.43 -14.95 19.00
C THR A 273 6.16 -14.79 17.66
N ASP A 274 7.34 -15.40 17.54
CA ASP A 274 8.10 -15.40 16.29
C ASP A 274 7.39 -16.18 15.18
N GLU A 275 6.69 -17.27 15.53
CA GLU A 275 5.87 -18.02 14.57
C GLU A 275 4.68 -17.19 14.07
N ILE A 276 3.94 -16.53 14.96
CA ILE A 276 2.83 -15.65 14.57
C ILE A 276 3.33 -14.51 13.69
N ARG A 277 4.50 -13.91 14.00
CA ARG A 277 5.12 -12.88 13.20
C ARG A 277 5.42 -13.39 11.79
N SER A 278 6.07 -14.54 11.69
CA SER A 278 6.43 -15.18 10.43
C SER A 278 5.20 -15.53 9.60
N GLU A 279 4.10 -15.98 10.26
CA GLU A 279 2.83 -16.26 9.59
C GLU A 279 2.20 -14.98 9.02
N ILE A 280 2.18 -13.88 9.79
CA ILE A 280 1.65 -12.59 9.33
C ILE A 280 2.44 -12.07 8.14
N ASP A 281 3.77 -12.03 8.26
CA ASP A 281 4.66 -11.59 7.19
C ASP A 281 4.50 -12.48 5.95
N GLY A 282 4.51 -13.80 6.11
CA GLY A 282 4.32 -14.76 5.02
C GLY A 282 2.98 -14.59 4.31
N GLU A 283 1.89 -14.41 5.08
CA GLU A 283 0.54 -14.21 4.51
C GLU A 283 0.46 -12.92 3.69
N ILE A 284 1.03 -11.81 4.18
CA ILE A 284 1.04 -10.52 3.48
C ILE A 284 1.92 -10.59 2.23
N LEU A 285 3.13 -11.15 2.35
CA LEU A 285 4.06 -11.25 1.23
C LEU A 285 3.51 -12.16 0.11
N ASN A 286 2.85 -13.26 0.46
CA ASN A 286 2.18 -14.13 -0.52
C ASN A 286 0.99 -13.43 -1.20
N ASP A 287 0.24 -12.60 -0.48
CA ASP A 287 -0.81 -11.80 -1.09
C ASP A 287 -0.22 -10.80 -2.11
N LEU A 288 0.93 -10.19 -1.81
CA LEU A 288 1.63 -9.30 -2.75
C LEU A 288 2.11 -10.05 -3.99
N ALA A 289 2.57 -11.28 -3.84
CA ALA A 289 2.94 -12.14 -4.96
C ALA A 289 1.79 -12.42 -5.91
N ASN A 290 0.59 -12.64 -5.35
CA ASN A 290 -0.61 -12.90 -6.13
C ASN A 290 -1.27 -11.63 -6.70
N SER A 291 -0.88 -10.44 -6.20
CA SER A 291 -1.48 -9.16 -6.59
C SER A 291 -1.01 -8.65 -7.95
N GLY A 292 0.20 -8.99 -8.35
CA GLY A 292 0.82 -8.50 -9.58
C GLY A 292 0.43 -9.26 -10.86
N THR A 293 -0.67 -10.01 -10.84
CA THR A 293 -1.09 -10.83 -12.00
C THR A 293 -1.32 -10.07 -13.30
N THR A 294 -1.51 -8.75 -13.23
CA THR A 294 -1.70 -7.89 -14.41
C THR A 294 -0.38 -7.46 -15.07
N MET A 295 0.71 -7.44 -14.31
CA MET A 295 2.03 -7.06 -14.80
C MET A 295 3.04 -8.14 -14.45
N THR A 296 3.58 -8.81 -15.47
CA THR A 296 4.56 -9.89 -15.32
C THR A 296 5.87 -9.55 -16.00
N ILE A 297 6.96 -10.11 -15.50
CA ILE A 297 8.30 -10.01 -16.06
C ILE A 297 9.01 -11.34 -15.86
N SER A 298 9.89 -11.72 -16.76
CA SER A 298 10.69 -12.95 -16.62
C SER A 298 12.15 -12.67 -16.90
N TRP A 299 13.02 -13.43 -16.25
CA TRP A 299 14.45 -13.43 -16.49
C TRP A 299 14.94 -14.87 -16.64
N ASN A 300 15.76 -15.14 -17.66
CA ASN A 300 16.27 -16.49 -17.94
C ASN A 300 17.61 -16.72 -17.25
N GLN A 301 17.70 -17.69 -16.35
CA GLN A 301 18.89 -17.98 -15.55
C GLN A 301 20.01 -18.69 -16.33
N PRO A 302 19.76 -19.63 -17.27
CA PRO A 302 20.79 -20.25 -18.07
C PRO A 302 21.66 -19.21 -18.77
N VAL A 303 22.98 -19.39 -18.67
CA VAL A 303 23.95 -18.45 -19.23
C VAL A 303 24.09 -18.67 -20.73
N PRO A 304 23.86 -17.64 -21.58
CA PRO A 304 24.06 -17.76 -23.01
C PRO A 304 25.52 -18.09 -23.37
N PHE A 305 25.71 -18.79 -24.49
CA PHE A 305 27.03 -19.16 -24.96
C PHE A 305 27.92 -17.90 -25.18
N GLY A 306 29.13 -17.93 -24.61
CA GLY A 306 30.12 -16.87 -24.80
C GLY A 306 30.07 -15.74 -23.76
N ILE A 307 29.15 -15.77 -22.80
CA ILE A 307 29.04 -14.79 -21.71
C ILE A 307 29.47 -15.43 -20.39
N SER A 308 30.14 -14.69 -19.52
CA SER A 308 30.50 -15.20 -18.19
C SER A 308 29.25 -15.23 -17.28
N LYS A 309 29.21 -16.21 -16.35
CA LYS A 309 28.09 -16.32 -15.39
C LYS A 309 27.88 -15.02 -14.60
N PHE A 310 28.95 -14.35 -14.24
CA PHE A 310 28.90 -13.11 -13.49
C PHE A 310 28.27 -11.98 -14.30
N GLU A 311 28.67 -11.79 -15.56
CA GLU A 311 28.10 -10.78 -16.45
C GLU A 311 26.61 -11.04 -16.73
N HIS A 312 26.23 -12.32 -16.88
CA HIS A 312 24.82 -12.68 -17.05
C HIS A 312 24.00 -12.35 -15.79
N TYR A 313 24.51 -12.61 -14.60
CA TYR A 313 23.83 -12.32 -13.35
C TYR A 313 23.69 -10.80 -13.10
N GLU A 314 24.61 -9.97 -13.59
CA GLU A 314 24.47 -8.51 -13.58
C GLU A 314 23.26 -8.03 -14.41
N SER A 315 22.81 -8.81 -15.42
CA SER A 315 21.62 -8.47 -16.20
C SER A 315 20.31 -8.58 -15.42
N PHE A 316 20.27 -9.34 -14.32
CA PHE A 316 19.08 -9.44 -13.47
C PHE A 316 18.67 -8.09 -12.87
N TYR A 317 19.64 -7.22 -12.55
CA TYR A 317 19.33 -5.85 -12.12
C TYR A 317 18.58 -5.05 -13.18
N GLN A 318 18.90 -5.24 -14.46
CA GLN A 318 18.18 -4.59 -15.55
C GLN A 318 16.72 -5.03 -15.59
N THR A 319 16.45 -6.31 -15.37
CA THR A 319 15.07 -6.85 -15.27
C THR A 319 14.31 -6.20 -14.12
N ILE A 320 14.94 -6.02 -12.95
CA ILE A 320 14.31 -5.32 -11.81
C ILE A 320 13.97 -3.88 -12.17
N VAL A 321 14.89 -3.17 -12.83
CA VAL A 321 14.65 -1.79 -13.28
C VAL A 321 13.51 -1.73 -14.31
N GLU A 322 13.43 -2.70 -15.22
CA GLU A 322 12.32 -2.80 -16.19
C GLU A 322 10.98 -3.00 -15.47
N GLY A 323 10.91 -3.90 -14.49
CA GLY A 323 9.70 -4.10 -13.69
C GLY A 323 9.29 -2.84 -12.92
N ALA A 324 10.25 -2.14 -12.30
CA ALA A 324 9.98 -0.86 -11.64
C ALA A 324 9.48 0.21 -12.60
N ASN A 325 9.97 0.23 -13.84
CA ASN A 325 9.51 1.15 -14.89
C ASN A 325 8.13 0.75 -15.44
N LYS A 326 7.73 -0.53 -15.42
CA LYS A 326 6.35 -0.93 -15.73
C LYS A 326 5.36 -0.32 -14.72
N ILE A 327 5.70 -0.30 -13.42
CA ILE A 327 4.92 0.42 -12.41
C ILE A 327 4.85 1.92 -12.76
N TYR A 328 5.98 2.53 -13.12
CA TYR A 328 6.00 3.94 -13.50
C TYR A 328 5.16 4.23 -14.75
N ALA A 329 5.23 3.40 -15.76
CA ALA A 329 4.44 3.55 -16.99
C ALA A 329 2.93 3.42 -16.69
N LYS A 330 2.55 2.50 -15.81
CA LYS A 330 1.15 2.29 -15.42
C LYS A 330 0.60 3.39 -14.53
N THR A 331 1.34 3.74 -13.48
CA THR A 331 0.91 4.75 -12.51
C THR A 331 1.21 6.18 -12.94
N ARG A 332 2.19 6.36 -13.84
CA ARG A 332 2.71 7.65 -14.33
C ARG A 332 3.17 8.61 -13.22
N ARG A 333 3.37 8.09 -12.01
CA ARG A 333 3.72 8.89 -10.84
C ARG A 333 4.92 8.35 -10.08
N ILE A 334 5.00 7.04 -9.91
CA ILE A 334 5.90 6.39 -8.97
C ILE A 334 6.58 5.19 -9.59
N THR A 335 7.79 4.87 -9.13
CA THR A 335 8.54 3.66 -9.52
C THR A 335 8.61 2.70 -8.35
N GLY A 336 8.80 1.40 -8.61
CA GLY A 336 9.05 0.43 -7.54
C GLY A 336 10.22 0.83 -6.64
N ASN A 337 10.13 0.54 -5.35
CA ASN A 337 11.16 0.85 -4.35
C ASN A 337 11.57 -0.36 -3.49
N PHE A 338 10.89 -1.50 -3.62
CA PHE A 338 11.30 -2.74 -2.96
C PHE A 338 11.19 -3.96 -3.89
N VAL A 339 11.89 -5.01 -3.54
CA VAL A 339 11.87 -6.31 -4.21
C VAL A 339 11.79 -7.42 -3.17
N ILE A 340 10.80 -8.28 -3.29
CA ILE A 340 10.68 -9.49 -2.48
C ILE A 340 11.17 -10.65 -3.34
N VAL A 341 12.02 -11.52 -2.79
CA VAL A 341 12.70 -12.57 -3.55
C VAL A 341 12.57 -13.94 -2.89
N GLY A 342 12.36 -14.96 -3.70
CA GLY A 342 12.54 -16.35 -3.33
C GLY A 342 14.02 -16.76 -3.29
N GLU A 343 14.29 -18.03 -3.06
CA GLU A 343 15.64 -18.55 -2.84
C GLU A 343 16.60 -18.30 -4.04
N ASN A 344 16.20 -18.69 -5.25
CA ASN A 344 17.05 -18.55 -6.44
C ASN A 344 17.29 -17.09 -6.82
N ALA A 345 16.24 -16.27 -6.73
CA ALA A 345 16.35 -14.83 -6.96
C ALA A 345 17.28 -14.17 -5.93
N ALA A 346 17.20 -14.59 -4.66
CA ALA A 346 18.10 -14.11 -3.62
C ALA A 346 19.57 -14.48 -3.90
N ASN A 347 19.83 -15.73 -4.30
CA ASN A 347 21.17 -16.20 -4.66
C ASN A 347 21.82 -15.37 -5.78
N VAL A 348 21.01 -14.96 -6.78
CA VAL A 348 21.49 -14.10 -7.86
C VAL A 348 21.75 -12.69 -7.36
N LEU A 349 20.85 -12.12 -6.54
CA LEU A 349 20.99 -10.74 -6.05
C LEU A 349 22.12 -10.56 -5.04
N GLU A 350 22.35 -11.51 -4.17
CA GLU A 350 23.43 -11.41 -3.18
C GLU A 350 24.83 -11.48 -3.81
N THR A 351 24.94 -12.12 -4.97
CA THR A 351 26.19 -12.13 -5.74
C THR A 351 26.38 -10.89 -6.62
N HIS A 352 25.36 -10.03 -6.70
CA HIS A 352 25.41 -8.85 -7.55
C HIS A 352 26.32 -7.75 -6.98
N SER A 353 27.12 -7.09 -7.84
CA SER A 353 28.12 -6.09 -7.43
C SER A 353 27.55 -4.88 -6.70
N LYS A 354 26.29 -4.53 -6.96
CA LYS A 354 25.59 -3.36 -6.35
C LYS A 354 24.75 -3.72 -5.13
N PHE A 355 24.77 -4.99 -4.70
CA PHE A 355 24.06 -5.41 -3.51
C PHE A 355 24.83 -5.01 -2.25
N LYS A 356 24.13 -4.43 -1.29
CA LYS A 356 24.65 -4.14 0.04
C LYS A 356 23.83 -4.90 1.06
N ALA A 357 24.47 -5.89 1.68
CA ALA A 357 23.82 -6.69 2.73
C ALA A 357 23.45 -5.81 3.94
N ALA A 358 22.32 -6.14 4.56
CA ALA A 358 21.96 -5.59 5.86
C ALA A 358 22.90 -6.15 6.94
N ALA A 359 23.10 -5.41 8.02
CA ALA A 359 23.97 -5.80 9.12
C ALA A 359 23.33 -6.84 10.08
N SER A 360 22.31 -7.59 9.64
CA SER A 360 21.60 -8.58 10.45
C SER A 360 22.32 -9.91 10.45
N LEU A 361 22.50 -10.50 11.64
CA LEU A 361 23.09 -11.83 11.84
C LEU A 361 22.04 -12.92 12.11
N ASN A 362 20.79 -12.56 12.44
CA ASN A 362 19.72 -13.49 12.73
C ASN A 362 18.61 -13.35 11.70
N GLU A 363 18.57 -14.27 10.75
CA GLU A 363 17.70 -14.26 9.59
C GLU A 363 16.67 -15.41 9.68
N ALA A 364 15.81 -15.38 10.70
CA ALA A 364 14.72 -16.33 10.82
C ALA A 364 13.45 -15.80 10.14
N GLY A 365 12.84 -16.61 9.25
CA GLY A 365 11.64 -16.25 8.52
C GLY A 365 11.86 -15.17 7.45
N PRO A 366 10.80 -14.45 7.04
CA PRO A 366 10.95 -13.31 6.14
C PRO A 366 11.80 -12.20 6.77
N HIS A 367 12.81 -11.72 6.07
CA HIS A 367 13.71 -10.69 6.60
C HIS A 367 14.27 -9.79 5.50
N ILE A 368 14.74 -8.62 5.91
CA ILE A 368 15.39 -7.65 5.03
C ILE A 368 16.83 -8.11 4.79
N ALA A 369 17.12 -8.58 3.57
CA ALA A 369 18.46 -9.03 3.19
C ALA A 369 19.42 -7.85 2.96
N GLY A 370 18.92 -6.74 2.46
CA GLY A 370 19.78 -5.60 2.18
C GLY A 370 19.14 -4.58 1.23
N THR A 371 20.00 -3.83 0.55
CA THR A 371 19.57 -2.85 -0.46
C THR A 371 20.32 -3.07 -1.77
N LEU A 372 19.61 -2.97 -2.88
CA LEU A 372 20.18 -3.05 -4.21
C LEU A 372 20.35 -1.63 -4.78
N ASN A 373 21.59 -1.28 -5.08
CA ASN A 373 22.01 0.05 -5.59
C ASN A 373 21.52 1.24 -4.71
N GLY A 374 21.26 1.01 -3.40
CA GLY A 374 20.75 2.03 -2.49
C GLY A 374 19.32 2.52 -2.80
N LYS A 375 18.64 1.93 -3.80
CA LYS A 375 17.30 2.32 -4.23
C LYS A 375 16.23 1.28 -3.85
N TYR A 376 16.51 0.02 -4.06
CA TYR A 376 15.54 -1.05 -3.82
C TYR A 376 15.82 -1.76 -2.51
N LEU A 377 14.83 -1.82 -1.63
CA LEU A 377 14.88 -2.67 -0.44
C LEU A 377 14.69 -4.12 -0.87
N VAL A 378 15.60 -5.02 -0.49
CA VAL A 378 15.51 -6.45 -0.83
C VAL A 378 15.07 -7.22 0.39
N VAL A 379 13.97 -7.95 0.26
CA VAL A 379 13.40 -8.81 1.30
C VAL A 379 13.40 -10.24 0.83
N LYS A 380 13.95 -11.13 1.64
CA LYS A 380 13.87 -12.58 1.40
C LYS A 380 12.59 -13.13 2.01
N ASN A 381 11.91 -13.96 1.25
CA ASN A 381 10.76 -14.70 1.73
C ASN A 381 10.95 -16.20 1.50
N PRO A 382 11.11 -17.01 2.56
CA PRO A 382 11.31 -18.45 2.44
C PRO A 382 10.04 -19.19 1.98
N TYR A 383 8.89 -18.54 1.99
CA TYR A 383 7.60 -19.12 1.59
C TYR A 383 7.25 -18.90 0.12
N PHE A 384 8.10 -18.16 -0.63
CA PHE A 384 7.93 -18.01 -2.08
C PHE A 384 8.45 -19.25 -2.81
N ASP A 385 7.91 -19.45 -4.02
CA ASP A 385 8.56 -20.35 -4.96
C ASP A 385 10.01 -19.87 -5.19
N PRO A 386 11.01 -20.78 -5.27
CA PRO A 386 12.40 -20.40 -5.38
C PRO A 386 12.71 -19.40 -6.50
N ASP A 387 11.99 -19.51 -7.60
CA ASP A 387 12.18 -18.71 -8.81
C ASP A 387 11.32 -17.43 -8.86
N GLN A 388 10.48 -17.23 -7.86
CA GLN A 388 9.55 -16.09 -7.83
C GLN A 388 10.23 -14.86 -7.21
N PHE A 389 9.91 -13.70 -7.78
CA PHE A 389 10.23 -12.41 -7.18
C PHE A 389 9.10 -11.40 -7.45
N VAL A 390 8.96 -10.41 -6.59
CA VAL A 390 7.94 -9.36 -6.70
C VAL A 390 8.61 -8.01 -6.56
N ILE A 391 8.32 -7.11 -7.50
CA ILE A 391 8.76 -5.71 -7.43
C ILE A 391 7.54 -4.89 -7.03
N GLY A 392 7.68 -4.05 -6.03
CA GLY A 392 6.58 -3.27 -5.52
C GLY A 392 6.95 -1.85 -5.14
N TYR A 393 5.92 -1.08 -4.82
CA TYR A 393 6.02 0.26 -4.29
C TYR A 393 5.24 0.40 -3.00
N ASN A 394 5.86 1.03 -2.02
CA ASN A 394 5.22 1.52 -0.80
C ASN A 394 5.64 2.98 -0.57
N GLY A 395 4.68 3.85 -0.33
CA GLY A 395 4.92 5.28 -0.09
C GLY A 395 5.17 5.62 1.37
N ASP A 396 5.61 6.85 1.61
CA ASP A 396 5.92 7.35 2.96
C ASP A 396 4.65 7.71 3.77
N THR A 397 3.49 7.74 3.13
CA THR A 397 2.23 8.09 3.79
C THR A 397 1.30 6.88 3.91
N PRO A 398 0.50 6.78 4.98
CA PRO A 398 -0.42 5.65 5.18
C PRO A 398 -1.48 5.46 4.09
N TRP A 399 -1.62 6.44 3.19
CA TRP A 399 -2.62 6.44 2.11
C TRP A 399 -2.00 6.26 0.72
N ASP A 400 -0.66 6.06 0.64
CA ASP A 400 0.09 5.97 -0.62
C ASP A 400 0.74 4.59 -0.79
N GLY A 401 -0.06 3.57 -0.95
CA GLY A 401 0.38 2.21 -1.21
C GLY A 401 -0.73 1.34 -1.79
N GLY A 402 -0.37 0.27 -2.45
CA GLY A 402 -1.30 -0.64 -3.12
C GLY A 402 -1.94 -1.67 -2.20
N TYR A 403 -1.42 -1.87 -0.99
CA TYR A 403 -1.90 -2.86 -0.03
C TYR A 403 -1.96 -2.27 1.37
N VAL A 404 -2.97 -2.64 2.14
CA VAL A 404 -3.15 -2.19 3.52
C VAL A 404 -3.19 -3.37 4.48
N TYR A 405 -2.36 -3.27 5.50
CA TYR A 405 -2.40 -4.06 6.72
C TYR A 405 -3.10 -3.26 7.81
N ALA A 406 -4.17 -3.79 8.38
CA ALA A 406 -5.01 -3.09 9.34
C ALA A 406 -5.10 -3.89 10.66
N PRO A 407 -4.10 -3.77 11.56
CA PRO A 407 -4.11 -4.43 12.84
C PRO A 407 -5.21 -3.86 13.75
N TYR A 408 -5.94 -4.75 14.43
CA TYR A 408 -6.94 -4.38 15.43
C TYR A 408 -6.45 -4.72 16.84
N MET A 409 -6.15 -5.99 17.08
CA MET A 409 -5.55 -6.43 18.32
C MET A 409 -4.17 -7.00 18.01
N ALA A 410 -3.18 -6.48 18.67
CA ALA A 410 -1.86 -7.03 18.69
C ALA A 410 -1.84 -8.39 19.38
N ILE A 411 -0.68 -9.04 19.45
CA ILE A 411 -0.56 -10.37 20.05
C ILE A 411 -0.95 -10.30 21.52
N THR A 412 -1.91 -11.15 21.89
CA THR A 412 -2.36 -11.34 23.27
C THR A 412 -2.20 -12.81 23.63
N GLU A 413 -1.87 -13.09 24.88
CA GLU A 413 -1.77 -14.45 25.39
C GLU A 413 -2.89 -14.78 26.40
N THR A 414 -3.19 -16.04 26.56
CA THR A 414 -4.09 -16.52 27.61
C THR A 414 -3.32 -16.80 28.90
N GLN A 415 -4.03 -16.97 29.99
CA GLN A 415 -3.40 -17.48 31.19
C GLN A 415 -2.89 -18.90 30.93
N PHE A 416 -1.77 -19.25 31.56
CA PHE A 416 -1.26 -20.59 31.61
C PHE A 416 -2.26 -21.49 32.36
N ILE A 417 -2.68 -22.57 31.74
CA ILE A 417 -3.61 -23.55 32.31
C ILE A 417 -2.90 -24.89 32.35
N MET A 418 -2.83 -25.49 33.56
CA MET A 418 -2.30 -26.84 33.77
C MET A 418 -3.46 -27.83 33.73
N GLY A 419 -3.33 -28.83 32.87
CA GLY A 419 -4.27 -29.93 32.81
C GLY A 419 -3.97 -31.04 33.84
N GLU A 420 -4.90 -31.96 34.03
CA GLU A 420 -4.74 -33.13 34.91
C GLU A 420 -3.59 -34.07 34.43
N ASN A 421 -3.19 -33.97 33.20
CA ASN A 421 -2.07 -34.70 32.56
C ASN A 421 -0.70 -34.03 32.77
N PHE A 422 -0.56 -33.05 33.67
CA PHE A 422 0.65 -32.27 33.93
C PHE A 422 1.20 -31.55 32.68
N LEU A 423 0.37 -31.36 31.64
CA LEU A 423 0.68 -30.52 30.50
C LEU A 423 0.16 -29.10 30.74
N GLY A 424 1.06 -28.16 30.66
CA GLY A 424 0.71 -26.75 30.66
C GLY A 424 0.36 -26.28 29.25
N THR A 425 -0.73 -25.54 29.10
CA THR A 425 -1.16 -24.97 27.84
C THR A 425 -1.31 -23.47 27.95
N GLN A 426 -0.86 -22.78 26.90
CA GLN A 426 -0.99 -21.33 26.77
C GLN A 426 -1.39 -20.98 25.33
N GLY A 427 -2.36 -20.10 25.17
CA GLY A 427 -2.84 -19.66 23.87
C GLY A 427 -2.40 -18.24 23.55
N TYR A 428 -2.08 -18.01 22.30
CA TYR A 428 -1.75 -16.70 21.71
C TYR A 428 -2.78 -16.34 20.67
N ALA A 429 -3.14 -15.08 20.60
CA ALA A 429 -4.13 -14.61 19.63
C ALA A 429 -3.76 -13.21 19.12
N THR A 430 -3.98 -12.99 17.84
CA THR A 430 -3.93 -11.68 17.18
C THR A 430 -5.15 -11.49 16.30
N SER A 431 -5.49 -10.26 15.97
CA SER A 431 -6.60 -9.94 15.07
C SER A 431 -6.22 -8.81 14.15
N TYR A 432 -6.31 -9.04 12.86
CA TYR A 432 -6.05 -8.01 11.85
C TYR A 432 -6.92 -8.19 10.61
N ALA A 433 -7.04 -7.13 9.84
CA ALA A 433 -7.59 -7.15 8.50
C ALA A 433 -6.50 -6.82 7.50
N LYS A 434 -6.69 -7.27 6.27
CA LYS A 434 -5.80 -6.99 5.15
C LYS A 434 -6.63 -6.76 3.89
N LYS A 435 -6.15 -5.87 3.02
CA LYS A 435 -6.83 -5.58 1.77
C LYS A 435 -5.85 -5.08 0.71
N LEU A 436 -5.93 -5.68 -0.48
CA LEU A 436 -5.32 -5.13 -1.68
C LEU A 436 -6.19 -3.98 -2.18
N LEU A 437 -5.61 -2.81 -2.35
CA LEU A 437 -6.27 -1.60 -2.87
C LEU A 437 -6.09 -1.50 -4.38
N SER A 438 -4.87 -1.75 -4.87
CA SER A 438 -4.56 -1.73 -6.30
C SER A 438 -3.42 -2.70 -6.63
N SER A 439 -3.59 -3.44 -7.71
CA SER A 439 -2.55 -4.32 -8.28
C SER A 439 -1.51 -3.55 -9.11
N ASP A 440 -1.77 -2.30 -9.48
CA ASP A 440 -0.91 -1.51 -10.37
C ASP A 440 0.43 -1.10 -9.73
N PHE A 441 0.57 -1.32 -8.41
CA PHE A 441 1.79 -1.05 -7.66
C PHE A 441 2.75 -2.24 -7.58
N TYR A 442 2.37 -3.39 -8.16
CA TYR A 442 3.14 -4.63 -8.03
C TYR A 442 3.36 -5.28 -9.40
N VAL A 443 4.55 -5.85 -9.58
CA VAL A 443 4.94 -6.62 -10.76
C VAL A 443 5.46 -7.98 -10.28
N ASN A 444 4.85 -9.06 -10.77
CA ASN A 444 5.34 -10.40 -10.52
C ASN A 444 6.44 -10.76 -11.50
N GLY A 445 7.53 -11.28 -10.97
CA GLY A 445 8.64 -11.78 -11.74
C GLY A 445 8.85 -13.28 -11.54
N GLU A 446 9.33 -13.94 -12.57
CA GLU A 446 9.70 -15.35 -12.55
C GLU A 446 11.06 -15.55 -13.20
N ILE A 447 11.88 -16.38 -12.57
CA ILE A 447 13.14 -16.86 -13.15
C ILE A 447 12.83 -18.11 -13.97
N THR A 448 13.13 -18.05 -15.26
CA THR A 448 12.91 -19.17 -16.19
C THR A 448 14.23 -19.94 -16.39
N HIS A 449 14.13 -21.23 -16.65
CA HIS A 449 15.26 -22.13 -16.86
C HIS A 449 15.26 -22.70 -18.29
N ILE A 450 15.01 -21.86 -19.28
CA ILE A 450 14.95 -22.27 -20.68
C ILE A 450 16.38 -22.37 -21.20
N THR A 451 16.85 -23.60 -21.45
CA THR A 451 18.11 -23.85 -22.15
C THR A 451 17.87 -23.77 -23.65
N GLU A 452 18.52 -22.82 -24.33
CA GLU A 452 18.57 -22.75 -25.80
C GLU A 452 19.44 -23.86 -26.41
#